data_4eb9ef1ef97c9fe77dd722af4df7cc1a
#
_entry.id   4eb9ef1ef97c9fe77dd722af4df7cc1a
#
_cell.length_a   1.000
_cell.length_b   1.000
_cell.length_c   1.000
_cell.angle_alpha   90.00
_cell.angle_beta   90.00
_cell.angle_gamma   90.00
#
_symmetry.space_group_name_H-M   'P 1'
#
loop_
_entity.id
_entity.type
_entity.pdbx_description
1 polymer ?
#
loop_
_entity_poly.entity_id
_entity_poly.type
_entity_poly.pdbx_seq_one_letter_code
_entity_poly.pdbx_strand_id
1 'polypeptide(L)'
;TLPIFIFDDENSKEHINGSASKWWLHHSLIALKQSLDNNLSLYRGDPKDILTKLTETYNVKEIFWNRCYEPWRIKRDKKIKSFFEEMKISVNTFNGSLLWEPWNVVKNDGTPYKVFTPYYRKGCLNSEMPRTPIQKPKIDNLLLDKTNSISIDDLELMPENNWYDEMEKLWTPGEKGAHNKVDIFIKEGLANYK
;
A
#
# COMPACT_ATOMS: atom_id res chain seq x y z
N THR A 1 7.95 -15.99 6.25
CA THR A 1 7.41 -14.62 6.15
C THR A 1 5.96 -14.59 6.62
N LEU A 2 5.57 -13.60 7.43
CA LEU A 2 4.21 -13.36 7.88
C LEU A 2 3.66 -12.13 7.14
N PRO A 3 2.82 -12.29 6.10
CA PRO A 3 2.15 -11.18 5.46
C PRO A 3 1.05 -10.63 6.37
N ILE A 4 1.05 -9.32 6.57
CA ILE A 4 0.07 -8.67 7.42
C ILE A 4 -0.55 -7.46 6.73
N PHE A 5 -1.77 -7.14 7.10
CA PHE A 5 -2.42 -5.86 6.84
C PHE A 5 -2.97 -5.31 8.15
N ILE A 6 -2.70 -4.05 8.43
CA ILE A 6 -3.20 -3.35 9.61
C ILE A 6 -4.10 -2.21 9.16
N PHE A 7 -5.38 -2.27 9.54
CA PHE A 7 -6.32 -1.17 9.34
C PHE A 7 -6.14 -0.18 10.48
N ASP A 8 -5.37 0.88 10.20
CA ASP A 8 -5.09 1.97 11.15
C ASP A 8 -6.19 3.02 11.06
N ASP A 9 -7.23 2.90 11.84
CA ASP A 9 -8.30 3.87 12.01
C ASP A 9 -8.07 4.82 13.19
N GLU A 10 -7.07 4.56 14.03
CA GLU A 10 -6.74 5.39 15.20
C GLU A 10 -5.87 6.61 14.85
N ASN A 11 -4.83 6.42 14.02
CA ASN A 11 -3.90 7.50 13.67
C ASN A 11 -4.40 8.36 12.50
N SER A 12 -5.38 7.91 11.74
CA SER A 12 -5.88 8.59 10.55
C SER A 12 -6.64 9.89 10.85
N LYS A 13 -7.25 10.02 12.02
CA LYS A 13 -7.99 11.22 12.48
C LYS A 13 -8.92 11.80 11.40
N GLU A 14 -8.55 12.96 10.85
CA GLU A 14 -9.28 13.67 9.79
C GLU A 14 -9.20 13.00 8.42
N HIS A 15 -8.34 11.98 8.26
CA HIS A 15 -8.11 11.26 7.00
C HIS A 15 -8.75 9.87 6.98
N ILE A 16 -9.92 9.75 7.62
CA ILE A 16 -10.69 8.50 7.63
C ILE A 16 -11.14 8.16 6.21
N ASN A 17 -10.97 6.90 5.83
CA ASN A 17 -11.43 6.41 4.54
C ASN A 17 -12.95 6.56 4.38
N GLY A 18 -13.38 7.19 3.30
CA GLY A 18 -14.80 7.23 2.92
C GLY A 18 -15.32 5.85 2.49
N SER A 19 -16.64 5.71 2.42
CA SER A 19 -17.31 4.42 2.14
C SER A 19 -16.87 3.77 0.83
N ALA A 20 -16.66 4.54 -0.25
CA ALA A 20 -16.16 4.00 -1.52
C ALA A 20 -14.74 3.45 -1.40
N SER A 21 -13.85 4.13 -0.65
CA SER A 21 -12.48 3.65 -0.40
C SER A 21 -12.49 2.41 0.49
N LYS A 22 -13.40 2.33 1.46
CA LYS A 22 -13.56 1.15 2.32
C LYS A 22 -14.06 -0.05 1.51
N TRP A 23 -15.08 0.14 0.66
CA TRP A 23 -15.56 -0.89 -0.24
C TRP A 23 -14.43 -1.41 -1.16
N TRP A 24 -13.67 -0.51 -1.76
CA TRP A 24 -12.53 -0.87 -2.60
C TRP A 24 -11.47 -1.65 -1.82
N LEU A 25 -11.15 -1.20 -0.61
CA LEU A 25 -10.19 -1.86 0.28
C LEU A 25 -10.63 -3.28 0.65
N HIS A 26 -11.92 -3.47 1.00
CA HIS A 26 -12.47 -4.79 1.31
C HIS A 26 -12.20 -5.79 0.20
N HIS A 27 -12.61 -5.48 -1.02
CA HIS A 27 -12.43 -6.37 -2.17
C HIS A 27 -10.94 -6.54 -2.56
N SER A 28 -10.13 -5.50 -2.41
CA SER A 28 -8.68 -5.58 -2.64
C SER A 28 -7.98 -6.50 -1.65
N LEU A 29 -8.40 -6.50 -0.39
CA LEU A 29 -7.88 -7.41 0.63
C LEU A 29 -8.30 -8.86 0.37
N ILE A 30 -9.52 -9.11 -0.09
CA ILE A 30 -9.94 -10.44 -0.54
C ILE A 30 -9.03 -10.93 -1.67
N ALA A 31 -8.83 -10.10 -2.70
CA ALA A 31 -7.98 -10.46 -3.83
C ALA A 31 -6.52 -10.70 -3.41
N LEU A 32 -5.98 -9.87 -2.53
CA LEU A 32 -4.62 -10.04 -1.99
C LEU A 32 -4.51 -11.33 -1.17
N LYS A 33 -5.46 -11.59 -0.29
CA LYS A 33 -5.49 -12.81 0.52
C LYS A 33 -5.50 -14.06 -0.36
N GLN A 34 -6.33 -14.08 -1.41
CA GLN A 34 -6.35 -15.17 -2.39
C GLN A 34 -4.99 -15.33 -3.11
N SER A 35 -4.36 -14.22 -3.49
CA SER A 35 -3.06 -14.25 -4.18
C SER A 35 -1.90 -14.72 -3.29
N LEU A 36 -2.11 -14.79 -1.98
CA LEU A 36 -1.18 -15.29 -0.96
C LEU A 36 -1.62 -16.64 -0.37
N ASP A 37 -2.41 -17.41 -1.13
CA ASP A 37 -2.91 -18.73 -0.72
C ASP A 37 -3.61 -18.69 0.67
N ASN A 38 -4.36 -17.63 0.93
CA ASN A 38 -5.06 -17.30 2.17
C ASN A 38 -4.16 -17.07 3.41
N ASN A 39 -2.88 -16.80 3.21
CA ASN A 39 -1.93 -16.54 4.30
C ASN A 39 -1.74 -15.05 4.60
N LEU A 40 -2.76 -14.21 4.45
CA LEU A 40 -2.76 -12.81 4.87
C LEU A 40 -3.43 -12.67 6.23
N SER A 41 -2.69 -12.21 7.23
CA SER A 41 -3.22 -11.90 8.57
C SER A 41 -3.69 -10.45 8.63
N LEU A 42 -4.88 -10.24 9.19
CA LEU A 42 -5.54 -8.94 9.25
C LEU A 42 -5.63 -8.45 10.69
N TYR A 43 -5.38 -7.15 10.88
CA TYR A 43 -5.46 -6.50 12.20
C TYR A 43 -6.12 -5.13 12.07
N ARG A 44 -6.67 -4.64 13.19
CA ARG A 44 -7.24 -3.30 13.31
C ARG A 44 -6.69 -2.61 14.56
N GLY A 45 -6.29 -1.35 14.46
CA GLY A 45 -5.80 -0.52 15.57
C GLY A 45 -4.43 0.09 15.31
N ASP A 46 -3.73 0.50 16.38
CA ASP A 46 -2.42 1.14 16.28
C ASP A 46 -1.35 0.19 15.73
N PRO A 47 -0.69 0.55 14.60
CA PRO A 47 0.31 -0.33 13.99
C PRO A 47 1.52 -0.60 14.87
N LYS A 48 1.94 0.34 15.72
CA LYS A 48 3.08 0.15 16.62
C LYS A 48 2.78 -0.95 17.63
N ASP A 49 1.58 -0.90 18.25
CA ASP A 49 1.19 -1.85 19.29
C ASP A 49 1.00 -3.26 18.71
N ILE A 50 0.38 -3.35 17.53
CA ILE A 50 0.19 -4.62 16.83
C ILE A 50 1.55 -5.22 16.45
N LEU A 51 2.43 -4.44 15.82
CA LEU A 51 3.75 -4.90 15.44
C LEU A 51 4.59 -5.31 16.65
N THR A 52 4.48 -4.62 17.80
CA THR A 52 5.17 -4.99 19.04
C THR A 52 4.76 -6.38 19.48
N LYS A 53 3.46 -6.65 19.58
CA LYS A 53 2.95 -7.97 19.93
C LYS A 53 3.41 -9.07 18.97
N LEU A 54 3.41 -8.78 17.67
CA LEU A 54 3.85 -9.72 16.64
C LEU A 54 5.35 -10.00 16.74
N THR A 55 6.18 -8.99 17.03
CA THR A 55 7.62 -9.17 17.16
C THR A 55 7.98 -10.04 18.36
N GLU A 56 7.24 -9.92 19.44
CA GLU A 56 7.38 -10.77 20.62
C GLU A 56 6.93 -12.22 20.34
N THR A 57 5.75 -12.37 19.72
CA THR A 57 5.15 -13.69 19.45
C THR A 57 5.96 -14.52 18.46
N TYR A 58 6.47 -13.90 17.39
CA TYR A 58 7.11 -14.59 16.27
C TYR A 58 8.64 -14.41 16.22
N ASN A 59 9.25 -13.79 17.24
CA ASN A 59 10.70 -13.48 17.26
C ASN A 59 11.17 -12.83 15.96
N VAL A 60 10.44 -11.79 15.50
CA VAL A 60 10.68 -11.10 14.25
C VAL A 60 12.04 -10.42 14.27
N LYS A 61 12.80 -10.54 13.17
CA LYS A 61 14.12 -9.91 13.00
C LYS A 61 14.07 -8.72 12.06
N GLU A 62 13.12 -8.75 11.12
CA GLU A 62 13.03 -7.74 10.08
C GLU A 62 11.56 -7.40 9.78
N ILE A 63 11.28 -6.13 9.53
CA ILE A 63 9.98 -5.64 9.14
C ILE A 63 10.12 -4.89 7.81
N PHE A 64 9.16 -5.13 6.90
CA PHE A 64 9.18 -4.57 5.55
C PHE A 64 7.85 -3.90 5.24
N TRP A 65 7.90 -2.68 4.67
CA TRP A 65 6.70 -2.06 4.08
C TRP A 65 7.04 -1.09 2.95
N ASN A 66 6.04 -0.74 2.16
CA ASN A 66 6.17 0.32 1.17
C ASN A 66 5.89 1.68 1.81
N ARG A 67 6.71 2.67 1.46
CA ARG A 67 6.55 4.04 1.97
C ARG A 67 5.22 4.64 1.54
N CYS A 68 4.57 5.32 2.46
CA CYS A 68 3.47 6.22 2.21
C CYS A 68 3.97 7.66 2.23
N TYR A 69 3.37 8.54 1.43
CA TYR A 69 3.88 9.91 1.23
C TYR A 69 2.95 10.98 1.81
N GLU A 70 1.83 10.61 2.40
CA GLU A 70 0.97 11.52 3.15
C GLU A 70 1.66 11.97 4.45
N PRO A 71 1.62 13.26 4.79
CA PRO A 71 2.38 13.81 5.93
C PRO A 71 2.14 13.07 7.26
N TRP A 72 0.90 12.68 7.55
CA TRP A 72 0.59 11.96 8.77
C TRP A 72 1.16 10.54 8.78
N ARG A 73 1.14 9.85 7.63
CA ARG A 73 1.73 8.50 7.48
C ARG A 73 3.24 8.56 7.59
N ILE A 74 3.88 9.54 6.95
CA ILE A 74 5.33 9.75 7.10
C ILE A 74 5.72 9.92 8.57
N LYS A 75 4.95 10.74 9.32
CA LYS A 75 5.21 10.98 10.75
C LYS A 75 5.04 9.72 11.59
N ARG A 76 3.97 8.94 11.34
CA ARG A 76 3.70 7.67 11.99
C ARG A 76 4.82 6.66 11.69
N ASP A 77 5.11 6.44 10.40
CA ASP A 77 6.06 5.42 9.95
C ASP A 77 7.50 5.70 10.42
N LYS A 78 7.89 6.98 10.48
CA LYS A 78 9.17 7.37 11.09
C LYS A 78 9.26 6.97 12.55
N LYS A 79 8.21 7.21 13.35
CA LYS A 79 8.17 6.82 14.77
C LYS A 79 8.24 5.31 14.94
N ILE A 80 7.47 4.56 14.14
CA ILE A 80 7.48 3.09 14.16
C ILE A 80 8.88 2.58 13.80
N LYS A 81 9.47 3.09 12.74
CA LYS A 81 10.81 2.70 12.31
C LYS A 81 11.84 2.92 13.41
N SER A 82 11.94 4.14 13.98
CA SER A 82 12.90 4.44 15.06
C SER A 82 12.71 3.53 16.27
N PHE A 83 11.46 3.26 16.66
CA PHE A 83 11.15 2.39 17.79
C PHE A 83 11.68 0.96 17.60
N PHE A 84 11.46 0.36 16.44
CA PHE A 84 11.92 -1.01 16.20
C PHE A 84 13.44 -1.09 15.95
N GLU A 85 14.05 -0.08 15.35
CA GLU A 85 15.50 0.01 15.20
C GLU A 85 16.20 0.10 16.55
N GLU A 86 15.64 0.83 17.54
CA GLU A 86 16.13 0.86 18.94
C GLU A 86 16.03 -0.54 19.59
N MET A 87 15.02 -1.32 19.23
CA MET A 87 14.88 -2.73 19.66
C MET A 87 15.79 -3.69 18.87
N LYS A 88 16.66 -3.21 18.00
CA LYS A 88 17.54 -3.99 17.12
C LYS A 88 16.78 -4.88 16.12
N ILE A 89 15.57 -4.47 15.73
CA ILE A 89 14.81 -5.08 14.65
C ILE A 89 15.03 -4.25 13.40
N SER A 90 15.48 -4.88 12.32
CA SER A 90 15.74 -4.19 11.05
C SER A 90 14.44 -3.75 10.42
N VAL A 91 14.36 -2.49 9.98
CA VAL A 91 13.18 -1.95 9.31
C VAL A 91 13.54 -1.46 7.91
N ASN A 92 13.02 -2.15 6.92
CA ASN A 92 13.30 -1.91 5.50
C ASN A 92 12.07 -1.31 4.80
N THR A 93 12.25 -0.17 4.15
CA THR A 93 11.15 0.52 3.45
C THR A 93 11.47 0.72 1.98
N PHE A 94 10.47 0.54 1.12
CA PHE A 94 10.64 0.56 -0.32
C PHE A 94 9.67 1.54 -0.99
N ASN A 95 10.04 1.99 -2.19
CA ASN A 95 9.11 2.67 -3.07
C ASN A 95 8.22 1.63 -3.78
N GLY A 96 6.95 1.60 -3.44
CA GLY A 96 5.97 0.69 -4.06
C GLY A 96 4.97 1.37 -4.97
N SER A 97 4.95 2.71 -5.04
CA SER A 97 3.84 3.44 -5.69
C SER A 97 4.25 4.58 -6.62
N LEU A 98 5.49 5.05 -6.59
CA LEU A 98 5.93 6.19 -7.38
C LEU A 98 6.93 5.80 -8.45
N LEU A 99 6.86 6.42 -9.63
CA LEU A 99 7.90 6.31 -10.66
C LEU A 99 9.21 6.92 -10.16
N TRP A 100 9.15 8.10 -9.58
CA TRP A 100 10.25 8.77 -8.89
C TRP A 100 9.81 9.21 -7.50
N GLU A 101 10.66 9.01 -6.53
CA GLU A 101 10.40 9.54 -5.19
C GLU A 101 10.64 11.07 -5.14
N PRO A 102 9.98 11.80 -4.22
CA PRO A 102 10.03 13.26 -4.20
C PRO A 102 11.44 13.87 -4.16
N TRP A 103 12.40 13.17 -3.58
CA TRP A 103 13.81 13.60 -3.50
C TRP A 103 14.65 13.27 -4.74
N ASN A 104 14.13 12.44 -5.66
CA ASN A 104 14.83 12.10 -6.91
C ASN A 104 14.61 13.15 -7.99
N VAL A 105 13.54 13.95 -7.92
CA VAL A 105 13.20 14.97 -8.91
C VAL A 105 13.09 16.32 -8.23
N VAL A 106 14.24 16.96 -8.06
CA VAL A 106 14.37 18.28 -7.45
C VAL A 106 15.09 19.24 -8.38
N LYS A 107 15.00 20.54 -8.12
CA LYS A 107 15.80 21.56 -8.82
C LYS A 107 17.27 21.47 -8.43
N ASN A 108 18.12 22.19 -9.16
CA ASN A 108 19.57 22.22 -8.89
C ASN A 108 19.92 22.73 -7.47
N ASP A 109 19.04 23.52 -6.87
CA ASP A 109 19.17 24.03 -5.50
C ASP A 109 18.63 23.04 -4.43
N GLY A 110 18.21 21.84 -4.84
CA GLY A 110 17.64 20.82 -3.97
C GLY A 110 16.18 21.06 -3.57
N THR A 111 15.55 22.15 -4.04
CA THR A 111 14.14 22.43 -3.73
C THR A 111 13.17 21.76 -4.70
N PRO A 112 11.94 21.43 -4.26
CA PRO A 112 10.95 20.83 -5.16
C PRO A 112 10.44 21.81 -6.22
N TYR A 113 10.04 21.27 -7.36
CA TYR A 113 9.31 22.03 -8.37
C TYR A 113 7.90 22.38 -7.86
N LYS A 114 7.44 23.60 -8.17
CA LYS A 114 6.09 24.08 -7.78
C LYS A 114 5.07 24.01 -8.92
N VAL A 115 5.54 23.81 -10.17
CA VAL A 115 4.72 23.84 -11.39
C VAL A 115 4.99 22.59 -12.21
N PHE A 116 3.93 21.99 -12.76
CA PHE A 116 4.01 20.70 -13.46
C PHE A 116 4.94 20.71 -14.67
N THR A 117 4.83 21.70 -15.56
CA THR A 117 5.62 21.70 -16.80
C THR A 117 7.14 21.70 -16.56
N PRO A 118 7.70 22.57 -15.70
CA PRO A 118 9.11 22.46 -15.31
C PRO A 118 9.45 21.16 -14.58
N TYR A 119 8.58 20.68 -13.71
CA TYR A 119 8.75 19.39 -13.03
C TYR A 119 8.92 18.26 -14.05
N TYR A 120 8.00 18.15 -15.00
CA TYR A 120 8.04 17.09 -16.00
C TYR A 120 9.22 17.27 -16.97
N ARG A 121 9.33 18.45 -17.64
CA ARG A 121 10.32 18.65 -18.71
C ARG A 121 11.75 18.77 -18.22
N LYS A 122 12.00 19.48 -17.10
CA LYS A 122 13.35 19.70 -16.57
C LYS A 122 13.72 18.72 -15.46
N GLY A 123 12.75 18.23 -14.74
CA GLY A 123 12.92 17.23 -13.70
C GLY A 123 12.82 15.80 -14.23
N CYS A 124 11.61 15.28 -14.44
CA CYS A 124 11.39 13.87 -14.76
C CYS A 124 12.14 13.38 -16.01
N LEU A 125 12.07 14.13 -17.12
CA LEU A 125 12.71 13.73 -18.38
C LEU A 125 14.24 13.79 -18.36
N ASN A 126 14.84 14.48 -17.39
CA ASN A 126 16.29 14.55 -17.21
C ASN A 126 16.78 13.73 -15.99
N SER A 127 15.88 13.10 -15.26
CA SER A 127 16.22 12.19 -14.18
C SER A 127 16.59 10.80 -14.71
N GLU A 128 17.21 9.99 -13.87
CA GLU A 128 17.39 8.58 -14.16
C GLU A 128 16.05 7.91 -14.48
N MET A 129 16.08 6.96 -15.41
CA MET A 129 14.87 6.20 -15.74
C MET A 129 14.27 5.53 -14.51
N PRO A 130 12.94 5.47 -14.40
CA PRO A 130 12.31 4.69 -13.33
C PRO A 130 12.83 3.26 -13.33
N ARG A 131 12.96 2.69 -12.14
CA ARG A 131 13.40 1.30 -12.03
C ARG A 131 12.51 0.36 -12.84
N THR A 132 13.10 -0.65 -13.43
CA THR A 132 12.35 -1.72 -14.10
C THR A 132 11.42 -2.41 -13.10
N PRO A 133 10.15 -2.69 -13.47
CA PRO A 133 9.25 -3.45 -12.63
C PRO A 133 9.83 -4.82 -12.25
N ILE A 134 9.71 -5.16 -10.98
CA ILE A 134 10.13 -6.47 -10.47
C ILE A 134 8.98 -7.44 -10.71
N GLN A 135 9.28 -8.60 -11.28
CA GLN A 135 8.29 -9.65 -11.44
C GLN A 135 7.80 -10.17 -10.08
N LYS A 136 6.53 -10.59 -10.03
CA LYS A 136 5.98 -11.20 -8.83
C LYS A 136 6.81 -12.43 -8.44
N PRO A 137 7.43 -12.44 -7.25
CA PRO A 137 8.20 -13.58 -6.81
C PRO A 137 7.28 -14.75 -6.48
N LYS A 138 7.79 -15.97 -6.64
CA LYS A 138 7.18 -17.13 -6.00
C LYS A 138 7.53 -17.08 -4.51
N ILE A 139 6.52 -17.03 -3.66
CA ILE A 139 6.73 -16.95 -2.22
C ILE A 139 6.34 -18.28 -1.61
N ASP A 140 7.32 -18.98 -1.08
CA ASP A 140 7.11 -20.23 -0.34
C ASP A 140 7.12 -19.95 1.18
N ASN A 141 6.49 -20.80 1.95
CA ASN A 141 6.48 -20.75 3.43
C ASN A 141 5.90 -19.47 4.03
N LEU A 142 4.73 -19.07 3.55
CA LEU A 142 3.95 -18.00 4.20
C LEU A 142 3.33 -18.52 5.51
N LEU A 143 3.44 -17.72 6.55
CA LEU A 143 2.80 -17.95 7.83
C LEU A 143 1.47 -17.19 7.89
N LEU A 144 0.52 -17.75 8.62
CA LEU A 144 -0.73 -17.10 9.00
C LEU A 144 -0.80 -17.05 10.53
N ASP A 145 -1.05 -15.87 11.09
CA ASP A 145 -1.39 -15.76 12.52
C ASP A 145 -2.84 -16.21 12.74
N LYS A 146 -3.00 -17.44 13.19
CA LYS A 146 -4.32 -18.02 13.46
C LYS A 146 -4.92 -17.59 14.80
N THR A 147 -4.11 -16.98 15.66
CA THR A 147 -4.52 -16.68 17.04
C THR A 147 -5.06 -15.24 17.16
N ASN A 148 -4.40 -14.27 16.53
CA ASN A 148 -4.72 -12.85 16.74
C ASN A 148 -5.22 -12.17 15.47
N SER A 149 -5.15 -12.82 14.29
CA SER A 149 -5.70 -12.29 13.06
C SER A 149 -7.22 -12.30 13.11
N ILE A 150 -7.82 -11.19 12.71
CA ILE A 150 -9.27 -11.04 12.61
C ILE A 150 -9.76 -11.42 11.21
N SER A 151 -11.07 -11.61 11.07
CA SER A 151 -11.69 -11.80 9.75
C SER A 151 -11.75 -10.49 8.97
N ILE A 152 -12.00 -10.56 7.66
CA ILE A 152 -12.17 -9.36 6.86
C ILE A 152 -13.45 -8.60 7.22
N ASP A 153 -14.47 -9.30 7.69
CA ASP A 153 -15.75 -8.72 8.10
C ASP A 153 -15.60 -7.91 9.39
N ASP A 154 -14.70 -8.33 10.29
CA ASP A 154 -14.39 -7.60 11.53
C ASP A 154 -13.70 -6.25 11.27
N LEU A 155 -13.23 -5.99 10.05
CA LEU A 155 -12.72 -4.68 9.65
C LEU A 155 -13.83 -3.66 9.40
N GLU A 156 -15.09 -4.09 9.30
CA GLU A 156 -16.27 -3.23 9.10
C GLU A 156 -16.11 -2.26 7.91
N LEU A 157 -15.57 -2.78 6.80
CA LEU A 157 -15.28 -1.96 5.62
C LEU A 157 -16.47 -1.83 4.67
N MET A 158 -17.39 -2.80 4.70
CA MET A 158 -18.57 -2.78 3.85
C MET A 158 -19.63 -1.82 4.40
N PRO A 159 -20.25 -0.99 3.54
CA PRO A 159 -21.35 -0.14 3.95
C PRO A 159 -22.63 -0.94 4.20
N GLU A 160 -23.51 -0.43 5.06
CA GLU A 160 -24.81 -1.05 5.37
C GLU A 160 -25.78 -1.04 4.15
N ASN A 161 -25.65 -0.04 3.29
CA ASN A 161 -26.51 0.14 2.11
C ASN A 161 -25.77 -0.24 0.84
N ASN A 162 -26.45 -0.87 -0.12
CA ASN A 162 -25.88 -1.34 -1.40
C ASN A 162 -25.74 -0.24 -2.47
N TRP A 163 -25.35 0.98 -2.07
CA TRP A 163 -25.15 2.08 -3.02
C TRP A 163 -24.03 1.79 -4.04
N TYR A 164 -23.18 0.80 -3.79
CA TYR A 164 -22.03 0.41 -4.61
C TYR A 164 -22.39 -0.52 -5.78
N ASP A 165 -23.63 -0.97 -5.92
CA ASP A 165 -24.06 -1.95 -6.95
C ASP A 165 -23.65 -1.54 -8.37
N GLU A 166 -23.73 -0.25 -8.70
CA GLU A 166 -23.31 0.25 -10.01
C GLU A 166 -21.77 0.28 -10.16
N MET A 167 -21.04 0.52 -9.07
CA MET A 167 -19.57 0.44 -9.08
C MET A 167 -19.12 -1.00 -9.30
N GLU A 168 -19.74 -1.95 -8.66
CA GLU A 168 -19.40 -3.37 -8.75
C GLU A 168 -19.55 -3.92 -10.17
N LYS A 169 -20.55 -3.45 -10.93
CA LYS A 169 -20.71 -3.79 -12.34
C LYS A 169 -19.57 -3.28 -13.24
N LEU A 170 -18.94 -2.17 -12.87
CA LEU A 170 -17.95 -1.47 -13.70
C LEU A 170 -16.51 -1.74 -13.29
N TRP A 171 -16.30 -2.08 -12.01
CA TRP A 171 -14.97 -2.18 -11.42
C TRP A 171 -14.72 -3.54 -10.77
N THR A 172 -13.57 -4.08 -11.02
CA THR A 172 -13.06 -5.28 -10.36
C THR A 172 -11.84 -4.86 -9.51
N PRO A 173 -11.99 -4.66 -8.19
CA PRO A 173 -10.86 -4.33 -7.33
C PRO A 173 -9.79 -5.43 -7.32
N GLY A 174 -8.52 -5.02 -7.09
CA GLY A 174 -7.38 -5.91 -7.05
C GLY A 174 -6.55 -5.92 -8.35
N GLU A 175 -5.40 -6.59 -8.31
CA GLU A 175 -4.42 -6.61 -9.41
C GLU A 175 -4.99 -7.12 -10.73
N LYS A 176 -5.79 -8.17 -10.70
CA LYS A 176 -6.39 -8.75 -11.91
C LYS A 176 -7.27 -7.73 -12.65
N GLY A 177 -8.09 -6.99 -11.93
CA GLY A 177 -8.91 -5.92 -12.48
C GLY A 177 -8.07 -4.80 -13.07
N ALA A 178 -7.01 -4.39 -12.38
CA ALA A 178 -6.08 -3.38 -12.84
C ALA A 178 -5.37 -3.80 -14.14
N HIS A 179 -4.84 -5.01 -14.21
CA HIS A 179 -4.22 -5.54 -15.43
C HIS A 179 -5.19 -5.57 -16.61
N ASN A 180 -6.41 -6.06 -16.42
CA ASN A 180 -7.42 -6.08 -17.47
C ASN A 180 -7.72 -4.66 -18.01
N LYS A 181 -7.82 -3.67 -17.12
CA LYS A 181 -8.05 -2.27 -17.54
C LYS A 181 -6.85 -1.69 -18.30
N VAL A 182 -5.63 -2.00 -17.90
CA VAL A 182 -4.41 -1.61 -18.61
C VAL A 182 -4.37 -2.24 -20.00
N ASP A 183 -4.65 -3.53 -20.11
CA ASP A 183 -4.65 -4.26 -21.40
C ASP A 183 -5.69 -3.69 -22.37
N ILE A 184 -6.90 -3.38 -21.89
CA ILE A 184 -7.94 -2.73 -22.69
C ILE A 184 -7.47 -1.34 -23.13
N PHE A 185 -6.91 -0.55 -22.21
CA PHE A 185 -6.42 0.78 -22.55
C PHE A 185 -5.31 0.76 -23.59
N ILE A 186 -4.35 -0.15 -23.49
CA ILE A 186 -3.26 -0.28 -24.46
C ILE A 186 -3.79 -0.66 -25.85
N LYS A 187 -4.77 -1.58 -25.90
CA LYS A 187 -5.32 -2.09 -27.17
C LYS A 187 -6.26 -1.09 -27.87
N GLU A 188 -7.08 -0.42 -27.10
CA GLU A 188 -8.24 0.33 -27.64
C GLU A 188 -8.16 1.83 -27.34
N GLY A 189 -7.62 2.21 -26.17
CA GLY A 189 -7.61 3.58 -25.67
C GLY A 189 -6.38 4.38 -26.06
N LEU A 190 -5.19 3.76 -26.07
CA LEU A 190 -3.92 4.47 -26.24
C LEU A 190 -3.84 5.22 -27.58
N ALA A 191 -4.28 4.60 -28.67
CA ALA A 191 -4.28 5.21 -30.00
C ALA A 191 -5.20 6.45 -30.11
N ASN A 192 -6.22 6.52 -29.27
CA ASN A 192 -7.22 7.59 -29.23
C ASN A 192 -7.03 8.56 -28.07
N TYR A 193 -6.02 8.35 -27.25
CA TYR A 193 -5.70 9.20 -26.10
C TYR A 193 -5.08 10.52 -26.56
N LYS A 194 -5.78 11.63 -26.28
CA LYS A 194 -5.37 13.00 -26.64
C LYS A 194 -4.86 13.76 -25.43
#